data_b1db8e5ffe44e09b82599453135ecb2c
#
_entry.id   b1db8e5ffe44e09b82599453135ecb2c
#
_cell.length_a   1.000
_cell.length_b   1.000
_cell.length_c   1.000
_cell.angle_alpha   90.00
_cell.angle_beta   90.00
_cell.angle_gamma   90.00
#
_symmetry.space_group_name_H-M   'P 1'
#
loop_
_entity.id
_entity.type
_entity.pdbx_description
1 polymer ?
#
loop_
_entity_poly.entity_id
_entity_poly.type
_entity_poly.pdbx_seq_one_letter_code
_entity_poly.pdbx_strand_id
1 'polypeptide(L)'
;GDRDGNPNITAEITTDAMELQVSHAIRVTIAAMNALRQMLSVSTKIVGATPELSASVEKDLKHIPEFEQRFLRLNAEEPYRLKATAIVHRLAFTRDRHAKGAPHVPNRDYANTAELLADLVLMRDSLLAHRGELIATGLLERTIRTIAAFGINHATMDVREHSDAHHNVLKQITGIDGYIEKSHDEKFEILTKFLADDVRFDTSQLEALGKKTVDTFVAINNLIDRFGPEAIETYIVSMTKGADDLIAAVVIAQQAGLVS
;
A
#
# COMPACT_ATOMS: atom_id res chain seq x y z
N GLY A 1 -9.41 -10.51 -2.25
CA GLY A 1 -9.55 -11.88 -2.14
C GLY A 1 -10.80 -12.43 -1.49
N ASP A 2 -11.72 -12.94 -2.32
CA ASP A 2 -12.93 -13.62 -1.85
C ASP A 2 -12.62 -15.08 -1.47
N ARG A 3 -12.70 -15.39 -0.17
CA ARG A 3 -12.47 -16.72 0.38
C ARG A 3 -13.77 -17.50 0.62
N ASP A 4 -14.90 -16.81 0.53
CA ASP A 4 -16.22 -17.38 0.78
C ASP A 4 -16.47 -18.55 -0.18
N GLY A 5 -16.46 -19.77 0.38
CA GLY A 5 -16.61 -21.00 -0.37
C GLY A 5 -15.45 -21.39 -1.29
N ASN A 6 -14.35 -20.64 -1.33
CA ASN A 6 -13.18 -20.98 -2.16
C ASN A 6 -11.97 -21.43 -1.31
N PRO A 7 -11.69 -22.75 -1.23
CA PRO A 7 -10.60 -23.27 -0.43
C PRO A 7 -9.20 -22.89 -0.96
N ASN A 8 -9.10 -22.49 -2.23
CA ASN A 8 -7.83 -22.20 -2.88
C ASN A 8 -7.30 -20.78 -2.57
N ILE A 9 -8.13 -19.88 -2.03
CA ILE A 9 -7.67 -18.55 -1.62
C ILE A 9 -7.02 -18.65 -0.23
N THR A 10 -5.70 -18.72 -0.22
CA THR A 10 -4.88 -18.78 1.00
C THR A 10 -4.29 -17.40 1.35
N ALA A 11 -3.68 -17.28 2.54
CA ALA A 11 -2.88 -16.12 2.93
C ALA A 11 -1.73 -15.85 1.95
N GLU A 12 -1.03 -16.91 1.52
CA GLU A 12 0.05 -16.86 0.53
C GLU A 12 -0.43 -16.31 -0.82
N ILE A 13 -1.52 -16.87 -1.38
CA ILE A 13 -2.11 -16.37 -2.64
C ILE A 13 -2.52 -14.89 -2.54
N THR A 14 -2.98 -14.45 -1.38
CA THR A 14 -3.32 -13.02 -1.15
C THR A 14 -2.06 -12.15 -1.19
N THR A 15 -0.98 -12.62 -0.55
CA THR A 15 0.32 -11.96 -0.57
C THR A 15 0.89 -11.87 -1.98
N ASP A 16 0.92 -12.97 -2.72
CA ASP A 16 1.41 -13.03 -4.11
C ASP A 16 0.62 -12.10 -5.03
N ALA A 17 -0.71 -12.06 -4.89
CA ALA A 17 -1.57 -11.19 -5.68
C ALA A 17 -1.25 -9.70 -5.41
N MET A 18 -1.07 -9.31 -4.14
CA MET A 18 -0.70 -7.94 -3.78
C MET A 18 0.69 -7.58 -4.31
N GLU A 19 1.68 -8.45 -4.17
CA GLU A 19 3.03 -8.23 -4.70
C GLU A 19 3.03 -8.02 -6.21
N LEU A 20 2.30 -8.85 -6.94
CA LEU A 20 2.15 -8.72 -8.39
C LEU A 20 1.49 -7.40 -8.78
N GLN A 21 0.43 -7.02 -8.06
CA GLN A 21 -0.34 -5.79 -8.28
C GLN A 21 0.54 -4.56 -8.07
N VAL A 22 1.24 -4.45 -6.95
CA VAL A 22 2.17 -3.36 -6.63
C VAL A 22 3.32 -3.28 -7.63
N SER A 23 3.94 -4.42 -7.95
CA SER A 23 5.01 -4.48 -8.96
C SER A 23 4.54 -3.98 -10.33
N HIS A 24 3.31 -4.32 -10.73
CA HIS A 24 2.71 -3.84 -11.96
C HIS A 24 2.47 -2.32 -11.93
N ALA A 25 1.88 -1.80 -10.86
CA ALA A 25 1.60 -0.37 -10.69
C ALA A 25 2.89 0.47 -10.80
N ILE A 26 3.94 0.06 -10.10
CA ILE A 26 5.23 0.77 -10.14
C ILE A 26 5.84 0.71 -11.54
N ARG A 27 5.76 -0.41 -12.27
CA ARG A 27 6.25 -0.50 -13.66
C ARG A 27 5.52 0.45 -14.60
N VAL A 28 4.19 0.53 -14.49
CA VAL A 28 3.36 1.45 -15.29
C VAL A 28 3.73 2.89 -14.98
N THR A 29 3.91 3.22 -13.69
CA THR A 29 4.32 4.57 -13.25
C THR A 29 5.72 4.93 -13.77
N ILE A 30 6.69 4.01 -13.72
CA ILE A 30 8.02 4.19 -14.30
C ILE A 30 7.94 4.45 -15.81
N ALA A 31 7.09 3.73 -16.53
CA ALA A 31 6.89 3.94 -17.96
C ALA A 31 6.34 5.35 -18.25
N ALA A 32 5.35 5.81 -17.51
CA ALA A 32 4.79 7.16 -17.59
C ALA A 32 5.86 8.23 -17.29
N MET A 33 6.67 8.03 -16.26
CA MET A 33 7.75 8.94 -15.89
C MET A 33 8.87 8.99 -16.97
N ASN A 34 9.19 7.87 -17.60
CA ASN A 34 10.13 7.85 -18.73
C ASN A 34 9.60 8.62 -19.95
N ALA A 35 8.29 8.53 -20.24
CA ALA A 35 7.67 9.33 -21.28
C ALA A 35 7.72 10.84 -20.95
N LEU A 36 7.38 11.20 -19.70
CA LEU A 36 7.52 12.58 -19.20
C LEU A 36 8.96 13.09 -19.33
N ARG A 37 9.95 12.31 -18.93
CA ARG A 37 11.38 12.66 -19.01
C ARG A 37 11.81 13.02 -20.43
N GLN A 38 11.27 12.35 -21.46
CA GLN A 38 11.57 12.66 -22.85
C GLN A 38 10.98 14.01 -23.28
N MET A 39 9.81 14.36 -22.77
CA MET A 39 9.12 15.64 -23.07
C MET A 39 9.67 16.81 -22.27
N LEU A 40 10.28 16.56 -21.10
CA LEU A 40 10.77 17.59 -20.17
C LEU A 40 12.19 18.08 -20.48
N SER A 41 12.62 18.08 -21.75
CA SER A 41 13.87 18.70 -22.19
C SER A 41 13.70 20.22 -22.22
N VAL A 42 13.57 20.82 -21.04
CA VAL A 42 13.34 22.26 -20.87
C VAL A 42 14.52 22.83 -20.10
N SER A 43 15.32 23.64 -20.79
CA SER A 43 16.48 24.32 -20.19
C SER A 43 16.06 25.50 -19.35
N THR A 44 16.71 25.70 -18.20
CA THR A 44 16.57 26.88 -17.33
C THR A 44 16.91 28.19 -18.04
N LYS A 45 17.62 28.14 -19.16
CA LYS A 45 17.88 29.31 -20.04
C LYS A 45 16.62 29.81 -20.76
N ILE A 46 15.62 28.95 -20.93
CA ILE A 46 14.39 29.25 -21.68
C ILE A 46 13.19 29.35 -20.75
N VAL A 47 13.04 28.36 -19.88
CA VAL A 47 11.97 28.29 -18.88
C VAL A 47 12.60 28.08 -17.51
N GLY A 48 12.32 28.98 -16.58
CA GLY A 48 12.85 28.92 -15.24
C GLY A 48 12.37 27.67 -14.46
N ALA A 49 12.94 27.50 -13.29
CA ALA A 49 12.45 26.54 -12.28
C ALA A 49 12.33 27.25 -10.94
N THR A 50 11.36 26.86 -10.13
CA THR A 50 11.24 27.43 -8.79
C THR A 50 12.41 27.02 -7.89
N PRO A 51 12.75 27.83 -6.88
CA PRO A 51 13.78 27.48 -5.89
C PRO A 51 13.50 26.14 -5.21
N GLU A 52 12.22 25.83 -4.94
CA GLU A 52 11.78 24.61 -4.29
C GLU A 52 12.06 23.39 -5.16
N LEU A 53 11.80 23.47 -6.48
CA LEU A 53 12.15 22.39 -7.40
C LEU A 53 13.66 22.19 -7.48
N SER A 54 14.42 23.28 -7.57
CA SER A 54 15.89 23.25 -7.61
C SER A 54 16.48 22.60 -6.36
N ALA A 55 16.00 22.99 -5.17
CA ALA A 55 16.40 22.41 -3.89
C ALA A 55 16.04 20.90 -3.80
N SER A 56 14.87 20.53 -4.33
CA SER A 56 14.43 19.13 -4.39
C SER A 56 15.35 18.29 -5.29
N VAL A 57 15.75 18.80 -6.46
CA VAL A 57 16.72 18.14 -7.35
C VAL A 57 18.07 17.98 -6.67
N GLU A 58 18.60 19.02 -6.02
CA GLU A 58 19.86 18.93 -5.28
C GLU A 58 19.83 17.87 -4.18
N LYS A 59 18.69 17.78 -3.48
CA LYS A 59 18.46 16.75 -2.45
C LYS A 59 18.48 15.34 -3.07
N ASP A 60 17.79 15.15 -4.18
CA ASP A 60 17.74 13.86 -4.89
C ASP A 60 19.15 13.44 -5.35
N LEU A 61 19.93 14.36 -5.92
CA LEU A 61 21.30 14.06 -6.37
C LEU A 61 22.25 13.65 -5.24
N LYS A 62 22.02 14.12 -4.01
CA LYS A 62 22.79 13.71 -2.83
C LYS A 62 22.45 12.30 -2.37
N HIS A 63 21.21 11.86 -2.54
CA HIS A 63 20.71 10.57 -2.05
C HIS A 63 20.68 9.45 -3.08
N ILE A 64 20.88 9.79 -4.36
CA ILE A 64 20.88 8.84 -5.50
C ILE A 64 22.24 8.91 -6.21
N PRO A 65 23.29 8.27 -5.67
CA PRO A 65 24.63 8.27 -6.28
C PRO A 65 24.69 7.49 -7.60
N GLU A 66 23.65 6.75 -7.96
CA GLU A 66 23.52 5.98 -9.21
C GLU A 66 23.35 6.85 -10.47
N PHE A 67 23.20 8.17 -10.31
CA PHE A 67 23.20 9.06 -11.47
C PHE A 67 24.54 9.03 -12.20
N GLU A 68 24.52 8.72 -13.50
CA GLU A 68 25.70 8.74 -14.33
C GLU A 68 26.26 10.17 -14.47
N GLN A 69 27.55 10.35 -14.26
CA GLN A 69 28.22 11.65 -14.34
C GLN A 69 28.08 12.32 -15.74
N ARG A 70 28.03 11.51 -16.80
CA ARG A 70 27.77 12.00 -18.14
C ARG A 70 26.37 12.57 -18.29
N PHE A 71 25.35 11.86 -17.73
CA PHE A 71 23.97 12.32 -17.75
C PHE A 71 23.82 13.64 -16.99
N LEU A 72 24.41 13.76 -15.80
CA LEU A 72 24.38 15.00 -15.01
C LEU A 72 24.98 16.19 -15.75
N ARG A 73 26.13 16.01 -16.39
CA ARG A 73 26.77 17.09 -17.17
C ARG A 73 25.93 17.53 -18.39
N LEU A 74 25.31 16.58 -19.09
CA LEU A 74 24.50 16.89 -20.28
C LEU A 74 23.17 17.55 -19.92
N ASN A 75 22.63 17.29 -18.74
CA ASN A 75 21.32 17.80 -18.30
C ASN A 75 21.43 18.78 -17.13
N ALA A 76 22.61 19.38 -16.89
CA ALA A 76 22.83 20.29 -15.75
C ALA A 76 21.84 21.48 -15.70
N GLU A 77 21.33 21.91 -16.84
CA GLU A 77 20.38 23.01 -16.97
C GLU A 77 18.93 22.54 -17.21
N GLU A 78 18.64 21.24 -17.03
CA GLU A 78 17.32 20.63 -17.24
C GLU A 78 16.74 20.05 -15.93
N PRO A 79 16.37 20.90 -14.94
CA PRO A 79 15.96 20.44 -13.60
C PRO A 79 14.74 19.54 -13.62
N TYR A 80 13.80 19.77 -14.53
CA TYR A 80 12.61 18.92 -14.68
C TYR A 80 12.98 17.50 -15.14
N ARG A 81 13.94 17.38 -16.07
CA ARG A 81 14.44 16.08 -16.53
C ARG A 81 15.22 15.36 -15.43
N LEU A 82 16.05 16.11 -14.67
CA LEU A 82 16.77 15.56 -13.52
C LEU A 82 15.78 15.06 -12.47
N LYS A 83 14.74 15.86 -12.14
CA LYS A 83 13.70 15.44 -11.19
C LYS A 83 12.94 14.21 -11.66
N ALA A 84 12.49 14.17 -12.92
CA ALA A 84 11.82 13.01 -13.49
C ALA A 84 12.70 11.75 -13.44
N THR A 85 14.02 11.89 -13.65
CA THR A 85 14.95 10.77 -13.56
C THR A 85 15.13 10.31 -12.10
N ALA A 86 15.20 11.24 -11.14
CA ALA A 86 15.24 10.91 -9.72
C ALA A 86 13.98 10.12 -9.30
N ILE A 87 12.80 10.55 -9.74
CA ILE A 87 11.54 9.83 -9.48
C ILE A 87 11.59 8.39 -10.04
N VAL A 88 12.13 8.19 -11.24
CA VAL A 88 12.31 6.85 -11.82
C VAL A 88 13.22 5.98 -10.96
N HIS A 89 14.34 6.51 -10.47
CA HIS A 89 15.24 5.79 -9.56
C HIS A 89 14.55 5.46 -8.24
N ARG A 90 13.87 6.42 -7.61
CA ARG A 90 13.14 6.20 -6.35
C ARG A 90 12.04 5.14 -6.50
N LEU A 91 11.30 5.14 -7.61
CA LEU A 91 10.30 4.11 -7.93
C LEU A 91 10.94 2.73 -8.11
N ALA A 92 12.09 2.64 -8.78
CA ALA A 92 12.81 1.38 -8.92
C ALA A 92 13.28 0.84 -7.55
N PHE A 93 13.81 1.71 -6.69
CA PHE A 93 14.19 1.33 -5.32
C PHE A 93 12.97 0.94 -4.47
N THR A 94 11.83 1.62 -4.62
CA THR A 94 10.57 1.24 -3.96
C THR A 94 10.16 -0.16 -4.37
N ARG A 95 10.17 -0.48 -5.66
CA ARG A 95 9.86 -1.82 -6.17
C ARG A 95 10.83 -2.87 -5.60
N ASP A 96 12.13 -2.59 -5.62
CA ASP A 96 13.15 -3.52 -5.12
C ASP A 96 13.05 -3.71 -3.59
N ARG A 97 12.71 -2.65 -2.85
CA ARG A 97 12.40 -2.70 -1.42
C ARG A 97 11.22 -3.64 -1.15
N HIS A 98 10.12 -3.45 -1.88
CA HIS A 98 8.94 -4.30 -1.73
C HIS A 98 9.23 -5.76 -2.08
N ALA A 99 9.98 -6.03 -3.14
CA ALA A 99 10.36 -7.39 -3.52
C ALA A 99 11.23 -8.11 -2.46
N LYS A 100 12.02 -7.35 -1.69
CA LYS A 100 12.92 -7.88 -0.66
C LYS A 100 12.35 -7.85 0.75
N GLY A 101 11.19 -7.23 0.96
CA GLY A 101 10.66 -6.96 2.30
C GLY A 101 11.59 -6.07 3.15
N ALA A 102 12.37 -5.19 2.50
CA ALA A 102 13.33 -4.33 3.18
C ALA A 102 12.64 -3.09 3.78
N PRO A 103 13.20 -2.46 4.82
CA PRO A 103 12.68 -1.24 5.39
C PRO A 103 12.80 -0.05 4.41
N HIS A 104 11.91 0.95 4.58
CA HIS A 104 11.97 2.20 3.85
C HIS A 104 13.25 2.99 4.15
N VAL A 105 13.85 3.57 3.11
CA VAL A 105 15.02 4.46 3.22
C VAL A 105 14.62 5.86 2.76
N PRO A 106 14.48 6.84 3.68
CA PRO A 106 14.07 8.20 3.36
C PRO A 106 14.90 8.84 2.22
N ASN A 107 14.24 9.53 1.31
CA ASN A 107 14.79 10.20 0.13
C ASN A 107 15.40 9.26 -0.94
N ARG A 108 15.44 7.97 -0.69
CA ARG A 108 15.95 6.97 -1.65
C ARG A 108 14.83 6.20 -2.33
N ASP A 109 13.78 5.87 -1.60
CA ASP A 109 12.57 5.26 -2.13
C ASP A 109 11.33 6.03 -1.64
N TYR A 110 10.13 5.62 -2.07
CA TYR A 110 8.87 6.22 -1.64
C TYR A 110 8.24 5.41 -0.51
N ALA A 111 7.93 6.06 0.61
CA ALA A 111 7.21 5.42 1.70
C ALA A 111 5.75 5.10 1.30
N ASN A 112 5.12 6.01 0.55
CA ASN A 112 3.71 5.94 0.17
C ASN A 112 3.42 6.75 -1.10
N THR A 113 2.17 6.68 -1.57
CA THR A 113 1.67 7.43 -2.73
C THR A 113 1.78 8.94 -2.55
N ALA A 114 1.56 9.45 -1.34
CA ALA A 114 1.56 10.90 -1.08
C ALA A 114 2.94 11.54 -1.34
N GLU A 115 4.03 10.87 -0.98
CA GLU A 115 5.38 11.36 -1.28
C GLU A 115 5.65 11.45 -2.79
N LEU A 116 5.21 10.47 -3.57
CA LEU A 116 5.33 10.49 -5.03
C LEU A 116 4.50 11.63 -5.63
N LEU A 117 3.26 11.79 -5.16
CA LEU A 117 2.39 12.88 -5.61
C LEU A 117 2.98 14.26 -5.28
N ALA A 118 3.60 14.42 -4.11
CA ALA A 118 4.25 15.68 -3.73
C ALA A 118 5.37 16.06 -4.72
N ASP A 119 6.19 15.10 -5.16
CA ASP A 119 7.22 15.34 -6.16
C ASP A 119 6.63 15.76 -7.53
N LEU A 120 5.55 15.12 -7.96
CA LEU A 120 4.89 15.42 -9.24
C LEU A 120 4.16 16.78 -9.20
N VAL A 121 3.51 17.09 -8.10
CA VAL A 121 2.83 18.38 -7.86
C VAL A 121 3.88 19.50 -7.86
N LEU A 122 5.02 19.31 -7.19
CA LEU A 122 6.13 20.27 -7.20
C LEU A 122 6.61 20.58 -8.62
N MET A 123 6.76 19.56 -9.46
CA MET A 123 7.12 19.74 -10.88
C MET A 123 6.05 20.51 -11.65
N ARG A 124 4.76 20.18 -11.46
CA ARG A 124 3.63 20.86 -12.10
C ARG A 124 3.59 22.33 -11.72
N ASP A 125 3.65 22.63 -10.43
CA ASP A 125 3.51 23.99 -9.92
C ASP A 125 4.69 24.87 -10.37
N SER A 126 5.91 24.31 -10.43
CA SER A 126 7.07 24.99 -10.97
C SER A 126 6.91 25.28 -12.48
N LEU A 127 6.37 24.35 -13.28
CA LEU A 127 6.08 24.57 -14.70
C LEU A 127 5.04 25.69 -14.90
N LEU A 128 3.96 25.69 -14.09
CA LEU A 128 2.91 26.70 -14.15
C LEU A 128 3.46 28.10 -13.82
N ALA A 129 4.35 28.20 -12.84
CA ALA A 129 5.00 29.46 -12.47
C ALA A 129 5.93 30.01 -13.58
N HIS A 130 6.37 29.17 -14.53
CA HIS A 130 7.36 29.51 -15.56
C HIS A 130 6.87 29.30 -17.00
N ARG A 131 5.59 29.51 -17.26
CA ARG A 131 4.97 29.41 -18.61
C ARG A 131 4.99 28.00 -19.23
N GLY A 132 5.12 26.97 -18.40
CA GLY A 132 5.13 25.56 -18.82
C GLY A 132 3.73 24.92 -18.84
N GLU A 133 2.66 25.68 -19.03
CA GLU A 133 1.27 25.24 -18.88
C GLU A 133 0.92 24.04 -19.76
N LEU A 134 1.39 24.02 -21.02
CA LEU A 134 1.12 22.92 -21.95
C LEU A 134 1.68 21.57 -21.45
N ILE A 135 2.83 21.59 -20.79
CA ILE A 135 3.44 20.40 -20.23
C ILE A 135 2.75 20.05 -18.90
N ALA A 136 2.53 21.07 -18.06
CA ALA A 136 1.91 20.91 -16.74
C ALA A 136 0.49 20.33 -16.84
N THR A 137 -0.35 20.85 -17.74
CA THR A 137 -1.75 20.41 -17.93
C THR A 137 -1.91 19.22 -18.87
N GLY A 138 -0.83 18.78 -19.52
CA GLY A 138 -0.81 17.66 -20.45
C GLY A 138 -0.56 16.31 -19.78
N LEU A 139 0.58 15.66 -20.15
CA LEU A 139 0.94 14.33 -19.67
C LEU A 139 1.21 14.31 -18.16
N LEU A 140 1.82 15.37 -17.59
CA LEU A 140 2.12 15.45 -16.17
C LEU A 140 0.83 15.44 -15.33
N GLU A 141 -0.16 16.28 -15.67
CA GLU A 141 -1.44 16.30 -14.96
C GLU A 141 -2.19 14.97 -15.08
N ARG A 142 -2.14 14.34 -16.26
CA ARG A 142 -2.73 12.99 -16.43
C ARG A 142 -2.05 11.97 -15.55
N THR A 143 -0.72 12.01 -15.45
CA THR A 143 0.05 11.12 -14.58
C THR A 143 -0.31 11.35 -13.10
N ILE A 144 -0.40 12.61 -12.66
CA ILE A 144 -0.82 12.96 -11.30
C ILE A 144 -2.21 12.39 -10.99
N ARG A 145 -3.19 12.59 -11.87
CA ARG A 145 -4.56 12.07 -11.68
C ARG A 145 -4.60 10.55 -11.62
N THR A 146 -3.84 9.87 -12.48
CA THR A 146 -3.76 8.41 -12.47
C THR A 146 -3.16 7.90 -11.16
N ILE A 147 -2.07 8.50 -10.69
CA ILE A 147 -1.44 8.11 -9.42
C ILE A 147 -2.32 8.48 -8.22
N ALA A 148 -3.02 9.61 -8.26
CA ALA A 148 -3.97 10.01 -7.21
C ALA A 148 -5.16 9.04 -7.09
N ALA A 149 -5.61 8.47 -8.23
CA ALA A 149 -6.72 7.53 -8.26
C ALA A 149 -6.32 6.09 -7.88
N PHE A 150 -5.13 5.64 -8.27
CA PHE A 150 -4.74 4.23 -8.16
C PHE A 150 -3.56 3.99 -7.20
N GLY A 151 -2.87 5.02 -6.78
CA GLY A 151 -1.68 4.90 -5.93
C GLY A 151 -0.54 4.11 -6.56
N ILE A 152 0.48 3.83 -5.75
CA ILE A 152 1.56 2.89 -6.11
C ILE A 152 1.16 1.43 -5.90
N ASN A 153 -0.02 1.18 -5.32
CA ASN A 153 -0.57 -0.15 -5.06
C ASN A 153 -1.54 -0.63 -6.16
N HIS A 154 -1.88 0.23 -7.13
CA HIS A 154 -2.81 0.03 -8.23
C HIS A 154 -4.28 0.07 -7.84
N ALA A 155 -4.69 -0.67 -6.83
CA ALA A 155 -6.02 -0.66 -6.23
C ALA A 155 -5.94 -1.23 -4.81
N THR A 156 -6.85 -0.83 -3.93
CA THR A 156 -7.01 -1.50 -2.65
C THR A 156 -7.58 -2.91 -2.85
N MET A 157 -7.18 -3.84 -2.01
CA MET A 157 -7.67 -5.21 -2.04
C MET A 157 -8.69 -5.41 -0.93
N ASP A 158 -9.92 -5.77 -1.28
CA ASP A 158 -10.90 -6.25 -0.31
C ASP A 158 -10.63 -7.70 0.04
N VAL A 159 -10.75 -8.05 1.32
CA VAL A 159 -10.71 -9.41 1.82
C VAL A 159 -12.10 -9.81 2.29
N ARG A 160 -12.60 -10.97 1.83
CA ARG A 160 -13.93 -11.45 2.20
C ARG A 160 -13.86 -12.86 2.75
N GLU A 161 -14.57 -13.12 3.86
CA GLU A 161 -14.68 -14.43 4.49
C GLU A 161 -16.09 -14.64 5.09
N HIS A 162 -16.49 -15.89 5.26
CA HIS A 162 -17.76 -16.28 5.83
C HIS A 162 -17.75 -16.10 7.36
N SER A 163 -18.86 -15.63 7.96
CA SER A 163 -18.98 -15.44 9.41
C SER A 163 -18.71 -16.72 10.24
N ASP A 164 -19.17 -17.88 9.74
CA ASP A 164 -18.95 -19.15 10.42
C ASP A 164 -17.46 -19.51 10.55
N ALA A 165 -16.59 -19.04 9.65
CA ALA A 165 -15.15 -19.27 9.76
C ALA A 165 -14.57 -18.60 11.00
N HIS A 166 -15.03 -17.39 11.33
CA HIS A 166 -14.61 -16.67 12.54
C HIS A 166 -15.09 -17.36 13.81
N HIS A 167 -16.36 -17.75 13.85
CA HIS A 167 -16.90 -18.46 15.01
C HIS A 167 -16.26 -19.83 15.22
N ASN A 168 -15.83 -20.50 14.14
CA ASN A 168 -15.08 -21.75 14.25
C ASN A 168 -13.69 -21.55 14.90
N VAL A 169 -13.00 -20.45 14.59
CA VAL A 169 -11.76 -20.08 15.30
C VAL A 169 -12.02 -19.84 16.76
N LEU A 170 -13.02 -19.00 17.07
CA LEU A 170 -13.35 -18.63 18.46
C LEU A 170 -13.77 -19.85 19.30
N LYS A 171 -14.51 -20.79 18.73
CA LYS A 171 -14.82 -22.07 19.39
C LYS A 171 -13.55 -22.80 19.84
N GLN A 172 -12.50 -22.79 19.01
CA GLN A 172 -11.27 -23.53 19.29
C GLN A 172 -10.40 -22.81 20.33
N ILE A 173 -10.28 -21.48 20.25
CA ILE A 173 -9.33 -20.73 21.09
C ILE A 173 -9.90 -20.32 22.45
N THR A 174 -11.23 -20.16 22.58
CA THR A 174 -11.83 -19.68 23.84
C THR A 174 -12.02 -20.77 24.88
N GLY A 175 -12.10 -22.03 24.47
CA GLY A 175 -12.39 -23.17 25.36
C GLY A 175 -13.78 -23.10 26.00
N ILE A 176 -14.69 -22.29 25.48
CA ILE A 176 -16.04 -22.15 25.99
C ILE A 176 -16.90 -23.31 25.51
N ASP A 177 -17.37 -24.14 26.43
CA ASP A 177 -18.29 -25.23 26.12
C ASP A 177 -19.60 -24.70 25.53
N GLY A 178 -20.05 -25.31 24.44
CA GLY A 178 -21.30 -24.91 23.78
C GLY A 178 -21.27 -23.51 23.17
N TYR A 179 -20.09 -22.96 22.82
CA TYR A 179 -19.96 -21.62 22.24
C TYR A 179 -20.82 -21.42 20.98
N ILE A 180 -20.85 -22.40 20.08
CA ILE A 180 -21.58 -22.27 18.81
C ILE A 180 -23.10 -22.22 19.02
N GLU A 181 -23.60 -22.93 20.04
CA GLU A 181 -25.01 -23.07 20.38
C GLU A 181 -25.55 -21.84 21.11
N LYS A 182 -24.69 -20.92 21.57
CA LYS A 182 -25.11 -19.68 22.24
C LYS A 182 -25.87 -18.78 21.29
N SER A 183 -26.80 -17.97 21.84
CA SER A 183 -27.50 -16.92 21.09
C SER A 183 -26.53 -15.86 20.58
N HIS A 184 -26.95 -15.08 19.57
CA HIS A 184 -26.18 -13.93 19.05
C HIS A 184 -25.85 -12.92 20.18
N ASP A 185 -26.79 -12.62 21.04
CA ASP A 185 -26.59 -11.67 22.14
C ASP A 185 -25.54 -12.17 23.15
N GLU A 186 -25.61 -13.45 23.55
CA GLU A 186 -24.61 -14.05 24.46
C GLU A 186 -23.20 -14.04 23.83
N LYS A 187 -23.08 -14.38 22.53
CA LYS A 187 -21.79 -14.31 21.81
C LYS A 187 -21.29 -12.88 21.76
N PHE A 188 -22.15 -11.93 21.45
CA PHE A 188 -21.79 -10.52 21.39
C PHE A 188 -21.25 -10.00 22.73
N GLU A 189 -21.91 -10.29 23.83
CA GLU A 189 -21.47 -9.91 25.19
C GLU A 189 -20.07 -10.52 25.51
N ILE A 190 -19.89 -11.82 25.25
CA ILE A 190 -18.63 -12.52 25.48
C ILE A 190 -17.50 -11.88 24.66
N LEU A 191 -17.72 -11.67 23.35
CA LEU A 191 -16.70 -11.16 22.45
C LEU A 191 -16.35 -9.69 22.72
N THR A 192 -17.36 -8.88 23.06
CA THR A 192 -17.14 -7.48 23.47
C THR A 192 -16.28 -7.41 24.73
N LYS A 193 -16.51 -8.32 25.68
CA LYS A 193 -15.69 -8.40 26.88
C LYS A 193 -14.24 -8.80 26.56
N PHE A 194 -14.02 -9.75 25.64
CA PHE A 194 -12.66 -10.12 25.22
C PHE A 194 -11.90 -8.95 24.64
N LEU A 195 -12.56 -8.10 23.84
CA LEU A 195 -11.95 -6.89 23.29
C LEU A 195 -11.64 -5.86 24.38
N ALA A 196 -12.60 -5.63 25.30
CA ALA A 196 -12.43 -4.65 26.37
C ALA A 196 -11.32 -5.03 27.36
N ASP A 197 -11.16 -6.31 27.64
CA ASP A 197 -10.16 -6.85 28.56
C ASP A 197 -8.81 -7.17 27.87
N ASP A 198 -8.67 -6.88 26.57
CA ASP A 198 -7.52 -7.21 25.70
C ASP A 198 -7.08 -8.69 25.85
N VAL A 199 -8.05 -9.60 25.83
CA VAL A 199 -7.76 -11.03 26.04
C VAL A 199 -6.96 -11.58 24.85
N ARG A 200 -5.82 -12.22 25.16
CA ARG A 200 -4.98 -12.89 24.15
C ARG A 200 -5.11 -14.40 24.29
N PHE A 201 -5.30 -15.07 23.17
CA PHE A 201 -5.47 -16.51 23.10
C PHE A 201 -4.28 -17.20 22.44
N ASP A 202 -4.03 -18.46 22.82
CA ASP A 202 -3.08 -19.29 22.11
C ASP A 202 -3.70 -19.83 20.81
N THR A 203 -3.16 -19.40 19.68
CA THR A 203 -3.60 -19.82 18.35
C THR A 203 -2.75 -20.95 17.77
N SER A 204 -1.78 -21.48 18.50
CA SER A 204 -0.84 -22.49 18.02
C SER A 204 -1.44 -23.87 17.75
N GLN A 205 -2.57 -24.17 18.42
CA GLN A 205 -3.25 -25.48 18.39
C GLN A 205 -4.49 -25.52 17.49
N LEU A 206 -4.68 -24.52 16.64
CA LEU A 206 -5.81 -24.45 15.71
C LEU A 206 -5.79 -25.59 14.69
N GLU A 207 -6.96 -26.14 14.40
CA GLU A 207 -7.19 -27.01 13.25
C GLU A 207 -6.92 -26.26 11.93
N ALA A 208 -6.73 -27.01 10.84
CA ALA A 208 -6.33 -26.45 9.55
C ALA A 208 -7.20 -25.27 9.06
N LEU A 209 -8.52 -25.35 9.23
CA LEU A 209 -9.44 -24.26 8.83
C LEU A 209 -9.28 -23.03 9.73
N GLY A 210 -9.22 -23.21 11.05
CA GLY A 210 -8.99 -22.13 11.98
C GLY A 210 -7.66 -21.43 11.78
N LYS A 211 -6.60 -22.23 11.56
CA LYS A 211 -5.27 -21.70 11.21
C LYS A 211 -5.29 -20.88 9.94
N LYS A 212 -5.95 -21.37 8.87
CA LYS A 212 -6.10 -20.63 7.61
C LYS A 212 -6.75 -19.25 7.82
N THR A 213 -7.77 -19.17 8.68
CA THR A 213 -8.47 -17.92 8.98
C THR A 213 -7.55 -16.94 9.72
N VAL A 214 -6.85 -17.38 10.78
CA VAL A 214 -5.90 -16.55 11.52
C VAL A 214 -4.72 -16.11 10.65
N ASP A 215 -4.13 -17.03 9.88
CA ASP A 215 -3.04 -16.72 8.95
C ASP A 215 -3.44 -15.64 7.91
N THR A 216 -4.74 -15.56 7.58
CA THR A 216 -5.26 -14.48 6.73
C THR A 216 -5.15 -13.11 7.40
N PHE A 217 -5.52 -12.97 8.66
CA PHE A 217 -5.39 -11.70 9.39
C PHE A 217 -3.93 -11.32 9.61
N VAL A 218 -3.07 -12.31 9.89
CA VAL A 218 -1.61 -12.09 9.98
C VAL A 218 -1.05 -11.60 8.63
N ALA A 219 -1.50 -12.19 7.51
CA ALA A 219 -1.07 -11.74 6.18
C ALA A 219 -1.56 -10.31 5.88
N ILE A 220 -2.80 -9.96 6.26
CA ILE A 220 -3.33 -8.60 6.13
C ILE A 220 -2.44 -7.61 6.89
N ASN A 221 -2.11 -7.90 8.14
CA ASN A 221 -1.25 -7.05 8.96
C ASN A 221 0.13 -6.85 8.29
N ASN A 222 0.78 -7.93 7.87
CA ASN A 222 2.07 -7.87 7.19
C ASN A 222 2.01 -7.10 5.85
N LEU A 223 0.90 -7.20 5.12
CA LEU A 223 0.71 -6.49 3.85
C LEU A 223 0.51 -4.98 4.09
N ILE A 224 -0.24 -4.61 5.11
CA ILE A 224 -0.41 -3.20 5.51
C ILE A 224 0.91 -2.61 5.97
N ASP A 225 1.69 -3.31 6.78
CA ASP A 225 3.01 -2.87 7.22
C ASP A 225 3.99 -2.69 6.05
N ARG A 226 3.90 -3.55 5.04
CA ARG A 226 4.82 -3.54 3.90
C ARG A 226 4.44 -2.55 2.80
N PHE A 227 3.15 -2.44 2.49
CA PHE A 227 2.64 -1.67 1.35
C PHE A 227 1.85 -0.42 1.74
N GLY A 228 1.59 -0.24 3.03
CA GLY A 228 0.80 0.85 3.58
C GLY A 228 -0.68 0.50 3.77
N PRO A 229 -1.40 1.32 4.57
CA PRO A 229 -2.81 1.06 4.92
C PRO A 229 -3.74 1.04 3.69
N GLU A 230 -3.37 1.73 2.62
CA GLU A 230 -4.12 1.76 1.35
C GLU A 230 -4.11 0.42 0.60
N ALA A 231 -3.27 -0.54 1.00
CA ALA A 231 -3.18 -1.85 0.34
C ALA A 231 -4.42 -2.71 0.59
N ILE A 232 -4.92 -2.71 1.84
CA ILE A 232 -6.13 -3.43 2.26
C ILE A 232 -6.90 -2.52 3.21
N GLU A 233 -8.02 -1.98 2.75
CA GLU A 233 -8.86 -1.06 3.54
C GLU A 233 -10.11 -1.72 4.09
N THR A 234 -10.58 -2.80 3.46
CA THR A 234 -11.87 -3.40 3.75
C THR A 234 -11.76 -4.89 4.00
N TYR A 235 -12.33 -5.32 5.12
CA TYR A 235 -12.60 -6.72 5.42
C TYR A 235 -14.12 -6.96 5.42
N ILE A 236 -14.60 -7.84 4.58
CA ILE A 236 -16.02 -8.11 4.36
C ILE A 236 -16.38 -9.41 5.05
N VAL A 237 -17.30 -9.35 6.01
CA VAL A 237 -17.88 -10.54 6.64
C VAL A 237 -19.17 -10.90 5.91
N SER A 238 -19.19 -12.04 5.24
CA SER A 238 -20.38 -12.53 4.52
C SER A 238 -21.27 -13.37 5.42
N MET A 239 -22.55 -13.49 5.04
CA MET A 239 -23.59 -14.27 5.75
C MET A 239 -23.81 -13.83 7.19
N THR A 240 -23.62 -12.54 7.47
CA THR A 240 -23.84 -11.92 8.78
C THR A 240 -25.30 -12.01 9.19
N LYS A 241 -25.56 -12.49 10.42
CA LYS A 241 -26.89 -12.64 11.02
C LYS A 241 -27.08 -11.76 12.24
N GLY A 242 -25.98 -11.42 12.94
CA GLY A 242 -25.97 -10.62 14.15
C GLY A 242 -24.70 -9.76 14.27
N ALA A 243 -24.67 -8.89 15.27
CA ALA A 243 -23.52 -8.05 15.56
C ALA A 243 -22.31 -8.87 16.04
N ASP A 244 -22.55 -10.02 16.65
CA ASP A 244 -21.53 -10.97 17.07
C ASP A 244 -20.65 -11.45 15.92
N ASP A 245 -21.19 -11.63 14.70
CA ASP A 245 -20.44 -12.03 13.51
C ASP A 245 -19.37 -10.99 13.14
N LEU A 246 -19.67 -9.71 13.32
CA LEU A 246 -18.72 -8.63 13.05
C LEU A 246 -17.65 -8.55 14.15
N ILE A 247 -18.07 -8.61 15.42
CA ILE A 247 -17.14 -8.59 16.55
C ILE A 247 -16.23 -9.82 16.56
N ALA A 248 -16.71 -10.97 16.09
CA ALA A 248 -15.90 -12.17 15.93
C ALA A 248 -14.67 -11.92 15.05
N ALA A 249 -14.85 -11.26 13.90
CA ALA A 249 -13.74 -10.89 13.02
C ALA A 249 -12.76 -9.90 13.69
N VAL A 250 -13.29 -8.93 14.47
CA VAL A 250 -12.44 -7.95 15.19
C VAL A 250 -11.61 -8.63 16.29
N VAL A 251 -12.19 -9.58 17.05
CA VAL A 251 -11.43 -10.36 18.05
C VAL A 251 -10.28 -11.12 17.40
N ILE A 252 -10.49 -11.73 16.23
CA ILE A 252 -9.42 -12.45 15.51
C ILE A 252 -8.37 -11.47 14.96
N ALA A 253 -8.80 -10.30 14.45
CA ALA A 253 -7.89 -9.24 14.02
C ALA A 253 -6.99 -8.76 15.17
N GLN A 254 -7.53 -8.65 16.39
CA GLN A 254 -6.76 -8.34 17.59
C GLN A 254 -5.72 -9.43 17.91
N GLN A 255 -6.09 -10.73 17.79
CA GLN A 255 -5.12 -11.82 17.98
C GLN A 255 -3.97 -11.78 16.96
N ALA A 256 -4.22 -11.32 15.75
CA ALA A 256 -3.23 -11.15 14.69
C ALA A 256 -2.43 -9.83 14.79
N GLY A 257 -2.72 -8.97 15.76
CA GLY A 257 -2.06 -7.68 15.93
C GLY A 257 -2.49 -6.60 14.93
N LEU A 258 -3.58 -6.82 14.20
CA LEU A 258 -4.10 -5.88 13.20
C LEU A 258 -4.85 -4.71 13.84
N VAL A 259 -5.45 -4.93 15.00
CA VAL A 259 -6.12 -3.91 15.83
C VAL A 259 -5.65 -4.01 17.27
N SER A 260 -5.64 -2.88 17.99
CA SER A 260 -5.24 -2.76 19.40
C SER A 260 -6.44 -2.44 20.27
#